data_f4f89d93e668f17774b29a430477b847
#
_entry.id   f4f89d93e668f17774b29a430477b847
#
_cell.length_a   1.000
_cell.length_b   1.000
_cell.length_c   1.000
_cell.angle_alpha   90.00
_cell.angle_beta   90.00
_cell.angle_gamma   90.00
#
_symmetry.space_group_name_H-M   'P 1'
#
loop_
_entity.id
_entity.type
_entity.pdbx_description
1 polymer ?
#
loop_
_entity_poly.entity_id
_entity_poly.type
_entity_poly.pdbx_seq_one_letter_code
_entity_poly.pdbx_strand_id
1 'polypeptide(L)'
;MKNPIKFLFSSEESDTKVANNRLLSYAIGLAGQNMNYNFVSQRLFVFLNAVMGIKPEKTGWITSVSTLWDAVNDPIIGTLIDSRKFKPGRKLRPFLLYLPPLIGVLTALMFFDFGMNETQTIVMVVAVYLMVDIFYSVQDVALWGMLPLSSPHSEERARVSQWVAIGAGAGASIAGLFPTIKDMIINSGLATEKNAYFIGAAVFGFGGMIISMLAYRMKEKVYTQAEERESVLKTLSTLRYNKTLIIICLARLLGGITLTLPWEYFFESQGISYHVFGLELTGGTMQVLYGLIPGIPGAFAMFFAAKFANRIGGMKKVLVISEIGQILIRTVAFFLGSNDRFLNGGILISIMVLISIMNIPINMKDIAHRSLISDSIDEVELKTGERTEGISFSMQNFISKLTSAESKFIQGYLLKFLKFDNNVKRPAGKNPIGYQTGRFLKYRWHQFMLGPVVGSILYLIVILFLDDDREHMAEVERQLKLKREAEQPQEEAFEMIEAES
;
A
#
# COMPACT_ATOMS: atom_id res chain seq x y z
N MET A 1 34.59 4.04 -17.96
CA MET A 1 33.24 4.06 -17.27
C MET A 1 32.33 4.97 -18.09
N LYS A 2 31.21 4.46 -18.63
CA LYS A 2 30.21 5.31 -19.32
C LYS A 2 29.62 6.26 -18.27
N ASN A 3 29.52 7.55 -18.59
CA ASN A 3 28.95 8.55 -17.69
C ASN A 3 27.54 8.11 -17.26
N PRO A 4 27.28 7.88 -15.95
CA PRO A 4 26.01 7.34 -15.46
C PRO A 4 24.82 8.23 -15.83
N ILE A 5 25.01 9.53 -15.93
CA ILE A 5 23.96 10.48 -16.34
C ILE A 5 23.59 10.26 -17.82
N LYS A 6 24.57 10.11 -18.73
CA LYS A 6 24.29 9.81 -20.14
C LYS A 6 23.60 8.46 -20.32
N PHE A 7 23.89 7.47 -19.47
CA PHE A 7 23.22 6.18 -19.49
C PHE A 7 21.72 6.29 -19.15
N LEU A 8 21.37 7.05 -18.10
CA LEU A 8 19.97 7.25 -17.67
C LEU A 8 19.12 7.95 -18.73
N PHE A 9 19.70 8.85 -19.52
CA PHE A 9 18.99 9.61 -20.55
C PHE A 9 19.15 9.03 -21.95
N SER A 10 19.73 7.83 -22.10
CA SER A 10 19.89 7.22 -23.43
C SER A 10 18.52 6.94 -24.06
N SER A 11 18.40 7.24 -25.34
CA SER A 11 17.20 7.01 -26.16
C SER A 11 17.33 5.75 -27.04
N GLU A 12 18.41 4.99 -26.87
CA GLU A 12 18.61 3.73 -27.60
C GLU A 12 17.50 2.74 -27.26
N GLU A 13 16.70 2.41 -28.23
CA GLU A 13 15.59 1.47 -28.14
C GLU A 13 15.78 0.39 -29.19
N SER A 14 15.47 -0.85 -28.85
CA SER A 14 15.40 -1.97 -29.78
C SER A 14 14.10 -2.74 -29.55
N ASP A 15 13.78 -3.69 -30.42
CA ASP A 15 12.60 -4.53 -30.25
C ASP A 15 12.65 -5.31 -28.92
N THR A 16 13.84 -5.66 -28.46
CA THR A 16 14.08 -6.42 -27.23
C THR A 16 14.28 -5.54 -26.00
N LYS A 17 14.55 -4.22 -26.13
CA LYS A 17 14.93 -3.37 -25.00
C LYS A 17 14.17 -2.04 -24.98
N VAL A 18 13.68 -1.67 -23.81
CA VAL A 18 13.04 -0.36 -23.56
C VAL A 18 14.12 0.69 -23.30
N ALA A 19 14.01 1.86 -23.94
CA ALA A 19 14.96 2.95 -23.73
C ALA A 19 14.98 3.43 -22.28
N ASN A 20 16.17 3.71 -21.74
CA ASN A 20 16.32 4.13 -20.33
C ASN A 20 15.59 5.43 -20.00
N ASN A 21 15.53 6.39 -20.93
CA ASN A 21 14.78 7.62 -20.73
C ASN A 21 13.27 7.40 -20.58
N ARG A 22 12.71 6.33 -21.18
CA ARG A 22 11.32 5.94 -21.00
C ARG A 22 11.10 5.23 -19.68
N LEU A 23 12.02 4.34 -19.29
CA LEU A 23 12.00 3.71 -17.98
C LEU A 23 12.05 4.76 -16.87
N LEU A 24 12.95 5.73 -16.98
CA LEU A 24 13.02 6.84 -16.03
C LEU A 24 11.73 7.67 -16.01
N SER A 25 11.18 8.01 -17.19
CA SER A 25 9.91 8.75 -17.26
C SER A 25 8.76 7.97 -16.65
N TYR A 26 8.72 6.65 -16.83
CA TYR A 26 7.71 5.76 -16.26
C TYR A 26 7.86 5.65 -14.74
N ALA A 27 9.08 5.48 -14.23
CA ALA A 27 9.36 5.47 -12.80
C ALA A 27 8.99 6.79 -12.12
N ILE A 28 9.32 7.93 -12.73
CA ILE A 28 8.93 9.25 -12.22
C ILE A 28 7.40 9.41 -12.27
N GLY A 29 6.75 8.92 -13.32
CA GLY A 29 5.30 8.90 -13.41
C GLY A 29 4.64 8.09 -12.29
N LEU A 30 5.17 6.92 -11.97
CA LEU A 30 4.74 6.10 -10.83
C LEU A 30 5.01 6.80 -9.48
N ALA A 31 6.14 7.50 -9.35
CA ALA A 31 6.40 8.30 -8.17
C ALA A 31 5.31 9.37 -7.97
N GLY A 32 4.94 10.08 -9.04
CA GLY A 32 3.88 11.09 -8.98
C GLY A 32 2.53 10.50 -8.56
N GLN A 33 2.11 9.38 -9.14
CA GLN A 33 0.86 8.69 -8.75
C GLN A 33 0.91 8.24 -7.29
N ASN A 34 2.01 7.65 -6.86
CA ASN A 34 2.17 7.19 -5.48
C ASN A 34 2.27 8.34 -4.46
N MET A 35 2.74 9.53 -4.85
CA MET A 35 2.65 10.73 -4.02
C MET A 35 1.19 11.06 -3.71
N ASN A 36 0.31 11.11 -4.73
CA ASN A 36 -1.11 11.36 -4.53
C ASN A 36 -1.76 10.29 -3.66
N TYR A 37 -1.59 9.01 -4.01
CA TYR A 37 -2.19 7.88 -3.30
C TYR A 37 -1.81 7.86 -1.82
N ASN A 38 -0.52 7.97 -1.51
CA ASN A 38 -0.05 7.93 -0.13
C ASN A 38 -0.47 9.18 0.65
N PHE A 39 -0.52 10.35 0.01
CA PHE A 39 -1.02 11.56 0.66
C PHE A 39 -2.49 11.38 1.05
N VAL A 40 -3.36 11.00 0.13
CA VAL A 40 -4.80 10.82 0.40
C VAL A 40 -5.02 9.73 1.44
N SER A 41 -4.46 8.55 1.25
CA SER A 41 -4.70 7.39 2.13
C SER A 41 -4.27 7.61 3.57
N GLN A 42 -3.18 8.34 3.79
CA GLN A 42 -2.64 8.60 5.13
C GLN A 42 -3.22 9.85 5.78
N ARG A 43 -3.64 10.88 5.02
CA ARG A 43 -4.00 12.20 5.57
C ARG A 43 -5.48 12.47 5.63
N LEU A 44 -6.30 11.81 4.79
CA LEU A 44 -7.74 12.08 4.72
C LEU A 44 -8.44 11.88 6.06
N PHE A 45 -8.15 10.79 6.77
CA PHE A 45 -8.77 10.52 8.08
C PHE A 45 -8.46 11.64 9.08
N VAL A 46 -7.20 12.03 9.21
CA VAL A 46 -6.76 13.07 10.13
C VAL A 46 -7.35 14.42 9.74
N PHE A 47 -7.35 14.75 8.43
CA PHE A 47 -7.96 15.99 7.93
C PHE A 47 -9.44 16.10 8.29
N LEU A 48 -10.23 15.08 8.00
CA LEU A 48 -11.66 15.08 8.30
C LEU A 48 -11.95 15.17 9.80
N ASN A 49 -11.24 14.40 10.60
CA ASN A 49 -11.49 14.37 12.04
C ASN A 49 -10.87 15.55 12.78
N ALA A 50 -9.55 15.71 12.75
CA ALA A 50 -8.84 16.67 13.57
C ALA A 50 -8.89 18.11 12.99
N VAL A 51 -8.88 18.26 11.66
CA VAL A 51 -8.81 19.58 11.02
C VAL A 51 -10.19 20.14 10.72
N MET A 52 -11.07 19.32 10.12
CA MET A 52 -12.45 19.72 9.80
C MET A 52 -13.43 19.53 10.97
N GLY A 53 -13.03 18.82 12.02
CA GLY A 53 -13.83 18.65 13.23
C GLY A 53 -14.97 17.65 13.10
N ILE A 54 -14.98 16.79 12.07
CA ILE A 54 -16.00 15.75 11.90
C ILE A 54 -15.84 14.70 13.02
N LYS A 55 -16.95 14.27 13.61
CA LYS A 55 -16.95 13.29 14.70
C LYS A 55 -16.15 12.03 14.32
N PRO A 56 -15.34 11.48 15.26
CA PRO A 56 -14.47 10.34 14.99
C PRO A 56 -15.16 9.13 14.35
N GLU A 57 -16.33 8.73 14.89
CA GLU A 57 -17.09 7.61 14.36
C GLU A 57 -17.60 7.85 12.94
N LYS A 58 -18.02 9.09 12.61
CA LYS A 58 -18.44 9.43 11.25
C LYS A 58 -17.26 9.39 10.29
N THR A 59 -16.12 9.92 10.73
CA THR A 59 -14.87 9.87 9.92
C THR A 59 -14.46 8.43 9.63
N GLY A 60 -14.51 7.56 10.65
CA GLY A 60 -14.23 6.13 10.50
C GLY A 60 -15.16 5.47 9.47
N TRP A 61 -16.47 5.74 9.56
CA TRP A 61 -17.46 5.24 8.59
C TRP A 61 -17.18 5.75 7.16
N ILE A 62 -16.99 7.06 6.99
CA ILE A 62 -16.75 7.67 5.67
C ILE A 62 -15.54 7.03 5.01
N THR A 63 -14.41 7.02 5.71
CA THR A 63 -13.14 6.52 5.15
C THR A 63 -13.15 5.00 4.94
N SER A 64 -13.87 4.24 5.79
CA SER A 64 -14.03 2.81 5.65
C SER A 64 -14.89 2.45 4.44
N VAL A 65 -16.09 3.05 4.31
CA VAL A 65 -17.00 2.81 3.18
C VAL A 65 -16.34 3.23 1.86
N SER A 66 -15.61 4.34 1.84
CA SER A 66 -14.85 4.76 0.66
C SER A 66 -13.81 3.72 0.24
N THR A 67 -13.09 3.12 1.21
CA THR A 67 -12.11 2.06 0.89
C THR A 67 -12.76 0.73 0.48
N LEU A 68 -13.96 0.43 1.00
CA LEU A 68 -14.74 -0.72 0.53
C LEU A 68 -15.25 -0.53 -0.91
N TRP A 69 -15.66 0.69 -1.25
CA TRP A 69 -16.04 1.04 -2.61
C TRP A 69 -14.87 0.80 -3.59
N ASP A 70 -13.68 1.24 -3.24
CA ASP A 70 -12.41 1.01 -3.95
C ASP A 70 -12.20 -0.50 -4.26
N ALA A 71 -12.48 -1.38 -3.28
CA ALA A 71 -12.35 -2.82 -3.44
C ALA A 71 -13.34 -3.41 -4.48
N VAL A 72 -14.52 -2.80 -4.63
CA VAL A 72 -15.56 -3.24 -5.58
C VAL A 72 -15.34 -2.60 -6.95
N ASN A 73 -14.94 -1.35 -7.00
CA ASN A 73 -14.78 -0.56 -8.22
C ASN A 73 -13.67 -1.10 -9.14
N ASP A 74 -12.52 -1.50 -8.58
CA ASP A 74 -11.36 -1.95 -9.37
C ASP A 74 -11.66 -3.13 -10.32
N PRO A 75 -12.29 -4.24 -9.89
CA PRO A 75 -12.65 -5.32 -10.80
C PRO A 75 -13.60 -4.88 -11.91
N ILE A 76 -14.53 -3.98 -11.60
CA ILE A 76 -15.49 -3.46 -12.58
C ILE A 76 -14.76 -2.64 -13.65
N ILE A 77 -13.90 -1.71 -13.23
CA ILE A 77 -13.11 -0.87 -14.14
C ILE A 77 -12.16 -1.72 -14.98
N GLY A 78 -11.46 -2.68 -14.36
CA GLY A 78 -10.58 -3.60 -15.09
C GLY A 78 -11.32 -4.34 -16.19
N THR A 79 -12.50 -4.89 -15.89
CA THR A 79 -13.34 -5.59 -16.85
C THR A 79 -13.83 -4.66 -17.98
N LEU A 80 -14.23 -3.43 -17.65
CA LEU A 80 -14.67 -2.43 -18.63
C LEU A 80 -13.55 -2.04 -19.60
N ILE A 81 -12.33 -1.89 -19.12
CA ILE A 81 -11.17 -1.56 -19.96
C ILE A 81 -10.83 -2.75 -20.86
N ASP A 82 -10.83 -3.96 -20.33
CA ASP A 82 -10.48 -5.16 -21.09
C ASP A 82 -11.53 -5.54 -22.15
N SER A 83 -12.81 -5.27 -21.88
CA SER A 83 -13.90 -5.55 -22.84
C SER A 83 -13.92 -4.63 -24.05
N ARG A 84 -13.23 -3.49 -24.02
CA ARG A 84 -13.23 -2.51 -25.10
C ARG A 84 -12.13 -2.80 -26.14
N LYS A 85 -12.47 -2.67 -27.42
CA LYS A 85 -11.54 -2.72 -28.53
C LYS A 85 -10.85 -1.36 -28.67
N PHE A 86 -9.52 -1.33 -28.53
CA PHE A 86 -8.71 -0.15 -28.68
C PHE A 86 -7.85 -0.26 -29.94
N LYS A 87 -7.41 0.91 -30.46
CA LYS A 87 -6.41 0.94 -31.53
C LYS A 87 -5.06 0.44 -30.99
N PRO A 88 -4.27 -0.33 -31.79
CA PRO A 88 -2.93 -0.74 -31.39
C PRO A 88 -2.07 0.43 -30.89
N GLY A 89 -1.37 0.24 -29.74
CA GLY A 89 -0.50 1.25 -29.13
C GLY A 89 -1.23 2.42 -28.46
N ARG A 90 -2.56 2.35 -28.31
CA ARG A 90 -3.40 3.38 -27.66
C ARG A 90 -4.44 2.81 -26.70
N LYS A 91 -4.21 1.62 -26.17
CA LYS A 91 -5.16 0.99 -25.21
C LYS A 91 -5.14 1.75 -23.87
N LEU A 92 -3.98 1.92 -23.29
CA LEU A 92 -3.82 2.44 -21.91
C LEU A 92 -3.26 3.87 -21.88
N ARG A 93 -2.39 4.23 -22.80
CA ARG A 93 -1.68 5.52 -22.86
C ARG A 93 -2.58 6.76 -22.73
N PRO A 94 -3.75 6.87 -23.41
CA PRO A 94 -4.59 8.04 -23.28
C PRO A 94 -5.02 8.33 -21.84
N PHE A 95 -5.29 7.30 -21.04
CA PHE A 95 -5.67 7.46 -19.65
C PHE A 95 -4.55 8.03 -18.78
N LEU A 96 -3.28 7.73 -19.13
CA LEU A 96 -2.10 8.26 -18.44
C LEU A 96 -1.87 9.77 -18.73
N LEU A 97 -2.50 10.31 -19.74
CA LEU A 97 -2.37 11.72 -20.11
C LEU A 97 -3.55 12.57 -19.62
N TYR A 98 -4.77 12.10 -19.82
CA TYR A 98 -5.97 12.93 -19.63
C TYR A 98 -6.56 12.84 -18.22
N LEU A 99 -6.42 11.70 -17.52
CA LEU A 99 -7.00 11.54 -16.19
C LEU A 99 -6.20 12.21 -15.07
N PRO A 100 -4.86 12.21 -15.07
CA PRO A 100 -4.10 12.73 -13.95
C PRO A 100 -4.44 14.18 -13.55
N PRO A 101 -4.56 15.16 -14.46
CA PRO A 101 -4.91 16.53 -14.09
C PRO A 101 -6.28 16.61 -13.39
N LEU A 102 -7.26 15.83 -13.86
CA LEU A 102 -8.60 15.77 -13.27
C LEU A 102 -8.56 15.19 -11.86
N ILE A 103 -7.88 14.06 -11.69
CA ILE A 103 -7.68 13.42 -10.38
C ILE A 103 -7.00 14.40 -9.41
N GLY A 104 -5.96 15.08 -9.88
CA GLY A 104 -5.22 16.04 -9.06
C GLY A 104 -6.08 17.24 -8.59
N VAL A 105 -6.90 17.80 -9.47
CA VAL A 105 -7.85 18.87 -9.10
C VAL A 105 -8.86 18.37 -8.07
N LEU A 106 -9.46 17.21 -8.31
CA LEU A 106 -10.43 16.63 -7.38
C LEU A 106 -9.79 16.30 -6.02
N THR A 107 -8.54 15.80 -6.02
CA THR A 107 -7.78 15.59 -4.78
C THR A 107 -7.57 16.91 -4.02
N ALA A 108 -7.19 17.98 -4.70
CA ALA A 108 -7.03 19.28 -4.05
C ALA A 108 -8.37 19.80 -3.46
N LEU A 109 -9.47 19.64 -4.19
CA LEU A 109 -10.82 20.02 -3.72
C LEU A 109 -11.25 19.22 -2.48
N MET A 110 -10.85 17.94 -2.37
CA MET A 110 -11.17 17.10 -1.22
C MET A 110 -10.58 17.64 0.10
N PHE A 111 -9.45 18.33 0.03
CA PHE A 111 -8.77 18.95 1.18
C PHE A 111 -9.00 20.44 1.32
N PHE A 112 -9.94 21.01 0.57
CA PHE A 112 -10.27 22.43 0.65
C PHE A 112 -11.46 22.67 1.61
N ASP A 113 -11.33 23.64 2.49
CA ASP A 113 -12.41 24.06 3.38
C ASP A 113 -13.30 25.11 2.72
N PHE A 114 -14.47 24.70 2.27
CA PHE A 114 -15.48 25.58 1.67
C PHE A 114 -16.31 26.35 2.70
N GLY A 115 -16.03 26.23 4.00
CA GLY A 115 -16.84 26.85 5.06
C GLY A 115 -18.23 26.23 5.21
N MET A 116 -18.45 25.01 4.73
CA MET A 116 -19.71 24.27 4.79
C MET A 116 -19.97 23.72 6.19
N ASN A 117 -21.23 23.42 6.50
CA ASN A 117 -21.56 22.68 7.73
C ASN A 117 -21.11 21.22 7.64
N GLU A 118 -21.11 20.50 8.79
CA GLU A 118 -20.61 19.11 8.88
C GLU A 118 -21.24 18.19 7.82
N THR A 119 -22.57 18.25 7.65
CA THR A 119 -23.29 17.37 6.71
C THR A 119 -22.93 17.68 5.26
N GLN A 120 -22.87 18.96 4.89
CA GLN A 120 -22.48 19.37 3.55
C GLN A 120 -21.03 19.00 3.25
N THR A 121 -20.12 19.15 4.20
CA THR A 121 -18.71 18.73 4.08
C THR A 121 -18.62 17.23 3.85
N ILE A 122 -19.37 16.41 4.61
CA ILE A 122 -19.40 14.95 4.44
C ILE A 122 -19.88 14.59 3.03
N VAL A 123 -21.02 15.14 2.60
CA VAL A 123 -21.58 14.84 1.26
C VAL A 123 -20.60 15.25 0.15
N MET A 124 -19.99 16.41 0.25
CA MET A 124 -19.01 16.90 -0.71
C MET A 124 -17.79 16.00 -0.77
N VAL A 125 -17.19 15.67 0.40
CA VAL A 125 -15.98 14.80 0.45
C VAL A 125 -16.28 13.41 -0.10
N VAL A 126 -17.41 12.80 0.26
CA VAL A 126 -17.81 11.49 -0.27
C VAL A 126 -18.01 11.55 -1.78
N ALA A 127 -18.72 12.55 -2.29
CA ALA A 127 -18.95 12.70 -3.73
C ALA A 127 -17.63 12.89 -4.50
N VAL A 128 -16.76 13.78 -4.01
CA VAL A 128 -15.44 14.02 -4.63
C VAL A 128 -14.56 12.76 -4.52
N TYR A 129 -14.57 12.07 -3.38
CA TYR A 129 -13.81 10.81 -3.22
C TYR A 129 -14.26 9.76 -4.24
N LEU A 130 -15.55 9.52 -4.40
CA LEU A 130 -16.07 8.56 -5.39
C LEU A 130 -15.65 8.92 -6.82
N MET A 131 -15.64 10.20 -7.19
CA MET A 131 -15.14 10.64 -8.49
C MET A 131 -13.63 10.41 -8.63
N VAL A 132 -12.84 10.79 -7.60
CA VAL A 132 -11.39 10.52 -7.58
C VAL A 132 -11.13 9.04 -7.76
N ASP A 133 -11.83 8.20 -7.02
CA ASP A 133 -11.64 6.76 -7.02
C ASP A 133 -11.89 6.15 -8.39
N ILE A 134 -13.01 6.48 -9.04
CA ILE A 134 -13.34 5.99 -10.39
C ILE A 134 -12.23 6.37 -11.40
N PHE A 135 -11.83 7.63 -11.43
CA PHE A 135 -10.79 8.08 -12.37
C PHE A 135 -9.41 7.53 -12.02
N TYR A 136 -9.11 7.42 -10.72
CA TYR A 136 -7.87 6.86 -10.22
C TYR A 136 -7.75 5.37 -10.58
N SER A 137 -8.82 4.57 -10.40
CA SER A 137 -8.82 3.15 -10.76
C SER A 137 -8.59 2.94 -12.26
N VAL A 138 -9.18 3.78 -13.13
CA VAL A 138 -8.90 3.73 -14.59
C VAL A 138 -7.43 4.04 -14.87
N GLN A 139 -6.86 5.07 -14.22
CA GLN A 139 -5.45 5.43 -14.38
C GLN A 139 -4.53 4.35 -13.80
N ASP A 140 -4.89 3.76 -12.66
CA ASP A 140 -4.11 2.72 -12.00
C ASP A 140 -4.02 1.46 -12.85
N VAL A 141 -5.16 0.98 -13.37
CA VAL A 141 -5.19 -0.14 -14.35
C VAL A 141 -4.33 0.19 -15.57
N ALA A 142 -4.40 1.42 -16.08
CA ALA A 142 -3.58 1.84 -17.21
C ALA A 142 -2.08 1.86 -16.85
N LEU A 143 -1.73 2.36 -15.68
CA LEU A 143 -0.35 2.49 -15.23
C LEU A 143 0.30 1.12 -15.03
N TRP A 144 -0.34 0.22 -14.25
CA TRP A 144 0.20 -1.12 -14.01
C TRP A 144 0.10 -2.02 -15.23
N GLY A 145 -0.94 -1.86 -16.06
CA GLY A 145 -1.13 -2.59 -17.31
C GLY A 145 -0.07 -2.27 -18.38
N MET A 146 0.61 -1.13 -18.30
CA MET A 146 1.74 -0.81 -19.19
C MET A 146 2.94 -1.74 -18.97
N LEU A 147 3.11 -2.35 -17.78
CA LEU A 147 4.24 -3.22 -17.48
C LEU A 147 4.28 -4.46 -18.40
N PRO A 148 3.25 -5.33 -18.48
CA PRO A 148 3.26 -6.47 -19.38
C PRO A 148 3.27 -6.06 -20.86
N LEU A 149 2.69 -4.91 -21.22
CA LEU A 149 2.65 -4.41 -22.59
C LEU A 149 3.95 -3.72 -23.04
N SER A 150 4.91 -3.51 -22.14
CA SER A 150 6.16 -2.78 -22.41
C SER A 150 7.14 -3.57 -23.24
N SER A 151 7.16 -4.90 -23.13
CA SER A 151 8.07 -5.78 -23.85
C SER A 151 7.53 -7.21 -23.93
N PRO A 152 7.73 -7.93 -25.03
CA PRO A 152 7.45 -9.37 -25.13
C PRO A 152 8.43 -10.21 -24.28
N HIS A 153 9.61 -9.71 -23.96
CA HIS A 153 10.68 -10.44 -23.28
C HIS A 153 10.54 -10.35 -21.75
N SER A 154 10.56 -11.49 -21.06
CA SER A 154 10.41 -11.57 -19.59
C SER A 154 11.52 -10.87 -18.82
N GLU A 155 12.77 -10.96 -19.29
CA GLU A 155 13.92 -10.28 -18.65
C GLU A 155 13.77 -8.75 -18.68
N GLU A 156 13.28 -8.20 -19.79
CA GLU A 156 13.08 -6.76 -19.92
C GLU A 156 11.88 -6.31 -19.07
N ARG A 157 10.79 -7.10 -18.99
CA ARG A 157 9.69 -6.83 -18.06
C ARG A 157 10.15 -6.86 -16.59
N ALA A 158 11.05 -7.76 -16.21
CA ALA A 158 11.66 -7.77 -14.87
C ALA A 158 12.45 -6.48 -14.61
N ARG A 159 13.21 -5.98 -15.61
CA ARG A 159 13.90 -4.70 -15.52
C ARG A 159 12.93 -3.52 -15.40
N VAL A 160 11.84 -3.49 -16.17
CA VAL A 160 10.77 -2.48 -16.03
C VAL A 160 10.19 -2.52 -14.62
N SER A 161 9.90 -3.71 -14.08
CA SER A 161 9.36 -3.90 -12.71
C SER A 161 10.26 -3.32 -11.62
N GLN A 162 11.59 -3.40 -11.79
CA GLN A 162 12.54 -2.78 -10.85
C GLN A 162 12.39 -1.24 -10.83
N TRP A 163 12.30 -0.61 -12.01
CA TRP A 163 12.07 0.82 -12.11
C TRP A 163 10.71 1.25 -11.53
N VAL A 164 9.68 0.43 -11.75
CA VAL A 164 8.35 0.60 -11.14
C VAL A 164 8.44 0.62 -9.62
N ALA A 165 9.12 -0.35 -9.02
CA ALA A 165 9.28 -0.43 -7.57
C ALA A 165 10.04 0.77 -7.00
N ILE A 166 11.12 1.21 -7.68
CA ILE A 166 11.90 2.40 -7.29
C ILE A 166 11.01 3.65 -7.35
N GLY A 167 10.26 3.83 -8.44
CA GLY A 167 9.36 4.97 -8.60
C GLY A 167 8.27 5.02 -7.53
N ALA A 168 7.57 3.91 -7.32
CA ALA A 168 6.51 3.80 -6.32
C ALA A 168 7.04 4.08 -4.90
N GLY A 169 8.17 3.49 -4.53
CA GLY A 169 8.82 3.71 -3.23
C GLY A 169 9.27 5.16 -3.03
N ALA A 170 9.82 5.80 -4.06
CA ALA A 170 10.22 7.21 -4.02
C ALA A 170 9.00 8.11 -3.80
N GLY A 171 7.90 7.90 -4.53
CA GLY A 171 6.66 8.66 -4.37
C GLY A 171 6.07 8.55 -2.98
N ALA A 172 5.99 7.33 -2.44
CA ALA A 172 5.52 7.08 -1.08
C ALA A 172 6.40 7.79 -0.02
N SER A 173 7.73 7.75 -0.19
CA SER A 173 8.68 8.40 0.71
C SER A 173 8.54 9.92 0.68
N ILE A 174 8.38 10.52 -0.50
CA ILE A 174 8.18 11.97 -0.66
C ILE A 174 6.87 12.41 0.01
N ALA A 175 5.76 11.70 -0.20
CA ALA A 175 4.49 11.97 0.48
C ALA A 175 4.61 11.82 2.01
N GLY A 176 5.47 10.89 2.46
CA GLY A 176 5.79 10.69 3.88
C GLY A 176 6.41 11.90 4.57
N LEU A 177 7.01 12.83 3.83
CA LEU A 177 7.62 14.06 4.38
C LEU A 177 6.59 15.12 4.77
N PHE A 178 5.33 14.99 4.36
CA PHE A 178 4.29 15.99 4.61
C PHE A 178 4.17 16.46 6.07
N PRO A 179 4.24 15.60 7.12
CA PRO A 179 4.12 16.08 8.49
C PRO A 179 5.18 17.12 8.87
N THR A 180 6.44 16.90 8.48
CA THR A 180 7.52 17.87 8.70
C THR A 180 7.27 19.17 7.93
N ILE A 181 6.89 19.07 6.65
CA ILE A 181 6.61 20.23 5.80
C ILE A 181 5.42 21.01 6.35
N LYS A 182 4.37 20.33 6.79
CA LYS A 182 3.20 20.92 7.44
C LYS A 182 3.62 21.72 8.67
N ASP A 183 4.42 21.13 9.56
CA ASP A 183 4.89 21.79 10.78
C ASP A 183 5.73 23.03 10.45
N MET A 184 6.62 22.95 9.45
CA MET A 184 7.40 24.11 8.99
C MET A 184 6.52 25.25 8.50
N ILE A 185 5.50 24.97 7.67
CA ILE A 185 4.57 25.95 7.12
C ILE A 185 3.76 26.62 8.24
N ILE A 186 3.27 25.84 9.20
CA ILE A 186 2.46 26.36 10.31
C ILE A 186 3.31 27.18 11.28
N ASN A 187 4.50 26.69 11.64
CA ASN A 187 5.38 27.37 12.59
C ASN A 187 6.00 28.66 12.03
N SER A 188 6.17 28.75 10.70
CA SER A 188 6.58 29.99 10.04
C SER A 188 5.45 31.03 9.91
N GLY A 189 4.21 30.67 10.29
CA GLY A 189 3.04 31.54 10.16
C GLY A 189 2.52 31.69 8.73
N LEU A 190 3.03 30.92 7.76
CA LEU A 190 2.65 31.01 6.36
C LEU A 190 1.23 30.50 6.10
N ALA A 191 0.75 29.53 6.88
CA ALA A 191 -0.59 28.98 6.72
C ALA A 191 -1.18 28.48 8.04
N THR A 192 -2.51 28.43 8.09
CA THR A 192 -3.26 27.71 9.12
C THR A 192 -3.20 26.19 8.87
N GLU A 193 -3.59 25.40 9.86
CA GLU A 193 -3.68 23.93 9.74
C GLU A 193 -4.48 23.49 8.50
N LYS A 194 -5.68 24.06 8.29
CA LYS A 194 -6.53 23.78 7.12
C LYS A 194 -5.82 24.08 5.80
N ASN A 195 -5.21 25.25 5.70
CA ASN A 195 -4.50 25.66 4.50
C ASN A 195 -3.23 24.83 4.26
N ALA A 196 -2.55 24.35 5.31
CA ALA A 196 -1.39 23.49 5.18
C ALA A 196 -1.77 22.12 4.56
N TYR A 197 -2.91 21.55 4.93
CA TYR A 197 -3.43 20.33 4.28
C TYR A 197 -3.83 20.58 2.82
N PHE A 198 -4.47 21.72 2.52
CA PHE A 198 -4.78 22.10 1.13
C PHE A 198 -3.50 22.27 0.29
N ILE A 199 -2.48 22.97 0.82
CA ILE A 199 -1.16 23.10 0.18
C ILE A 199 -0.54 21.73 -0.05
N GLY A 200 -0.62 20.82 0.95
CA GLY A 200 -0.18 19.45 0.81
C GLY A 200 -0.90 18.71 -0.33
N ALA A 201 -2.23 18.84 -0.41
CA ALA A 201 -3.01 18.26 -1.50
C ALA A 201 -2.67 18.87 -2.88
N ALA A 202 -2.38 20.16 -2.93
CA ALA A 202 -1.93 20.82 -4.15
C ALA A 202 -0.55 20.34 -4.59
N VAL A 203 0.39 20.15 -3.67
CA VAL A 203 1.77 19.73 -3.99
C VAL A 203 1.85 18.23 -4.23
N PHE A 204 1.41 17.41 -3.26
CA PHE A 204 1.54 15.95 -3.35
C PHE A 204 0.39 15.33 -4.16
N GLY A 205 -0.82 15.88 -4.06
CA GLY A 205 -1.99 15.42 -4.82
C GLY A 205 -1.92 15.90 -6.27
N PHE A 206 -2.19 17.18 -6.51
CA PHE A 206 -2.23 17.73 -7.87
C PHE A 206 -0.85 17.68 -8.55
N GLY A 207 0.20 18.19 -7.89
CA GLY A 207 1.57 18.16 -8.42
C GLY A 207 2.05 16.74 -8.71
N GLY A 208 1.77 15.79 -7.82
CA GLY A 208 2.04 14.36 -8.03
C GLY A 208 1.34 13.83 -9.28
N MET A 209 0.06 14.17 -9.48
CA MET A 209 -0.68 13.75 -10.67
C MET A 209 -0.16 14.38 -11.96
N ILE A 210 0.26 15.64 -11.95
CA ILE A 210 0.93 16.25 -13.11
C ILE A 210 2.24 15.51 -13.45
N ILE A 211 3.03 15.15 -12.43
CA ILE A 211 4.24 14.34 -12.61
C ILE A 211 3.89 12.96 -13.17
N SER A 212 2.77 12.36 -12.76
CA SER A 212 2.36 11.04 -13.24
C SER A 212 2.09 10.98 -14.75
N MET A 213 1.79 12.11 -15.40
CA MET A 213 1.64 12.19 -16.86
C MET A 213 2.91 11.76 -17.61
N LEU A 214 4.07 11.81 -16.98
CA LEU A 214 5.33 11.36 -17.61
C LEU A 214 5.30 9.86 -17.98
N ALA A 215 4.45 9.07 -17.33
CA ALA A 215 4.24 7.67 -17.67
C ALA A 215 3.69 7.49 -19.10
N TYR A 216 3.01 8.49 -19.68
CA TYR A 216 2.55 8.49 -21.08
C TYR A 216 3.68 8.25 -22.09
N ARG A 217 4.93 8.58 -21.75
CA ARG A 217 6.09 8.37 -22.62
C ARG A 217 6.43 6.89 -22.83
N MET A 218 5.94 6.00 -21.95
CA MET A 218 6.05 4.55 -22.14
C MET A 218 5.22 4.12 -23.35
N LYS A 219 5.74 3.16 -24.14
CA LYS A 219 5.04 2.63 -25.32
C LYS A 219 4.48 1.23 -25.03
N GLU A 220 3.31 0.97 -25.57
CA GLU A 220 2.76 -0.37 -25.69
C GLU A 220 3.42 -1.05 -26.90
N LYS A 221 4.16 -2.13 -26.65
CA LYS A 221 4.83 -2.93 -27.69
C LYS A 221 4.12 -4.26 -27.96
N VAL A 222 3.40 -4.76 -26.96
CA VAL A 222 2.65 -6.01 -27.04
C VAL A 222 1.16 -5.71 -27.21
N TYR A 223 0.53 -6.34 -28.20
CA TYR A 223 -0.88 -6.18 -28.50
C TYR A 223 -1.55 -7.52 -28.26
N THR A 224 -2.18 -7.69 -27.09
CA THR A 224 -3.03 -8.83 -26.79
C THR A 224 -4.49 -8.44 -26.99
N GLN A 225 -5.22 -9.20 -27.80
CA GLN A 225 -6.69 -9.17 -27.81
C GLN A 225 -7.18 -9.93 -26.59
N ALA A 226 -8.32 -9.52 -26.03
CA ALA A 226 -8.91 -10.22 -24.91
C ALA A 226 -9.24 -11.66 -25.32
N GLU A 227 -8.59 -12.62 -24.68
CA GLU A 227 -9.02 -14.02 -24.73
C GLU A 227 -10.35 -14.15 -23.98
N GLU A 228 -11.21 -15.08 -24.41
CA GLU A 228 -12.46 -15.40 -23.72
C GLU A 228 -12.13 -15.81 -22.29
N ARG A 229 -12.49 -14.98 -21.32
CA ARG A 229 -12.28 -15.30 -19.90
C ARG A 229 -13.27 -16.36 -19.46
N GLU A 230 -12.79 -17.40 -18.84
CA GLU A 230 -13.62 -18.35 -18.11
C GLU A 230 -14.56 -17.63 -17.13
N SER A 231 -15.72 -18.23 -16.87
CA SER A 231 -16.74 -17.65 -15.97
C SER A 231 -16.12 -17.41 -14.58
N VAL A 232 -16.10 -16.14 -14.14
CA VAL A 232 -15.62 -15.71 -12.83
C VAL A 232 -16.25 -16.54 -11.69
N LEU A 233 -17.53 -16.92 -11.84
CA LEU A 233 -18.24 -17.75 -10.85
C LEU A 233 -17.67 -19.17 -10.76
N LYS A 234 -17.27 -19.75 -11.89
CA LYS A 234 -16.64 -21.10 -11.91
C LYS A 234 -15.30 -21.05 -11.19
N THR A 235 -14.47 -20.07 -11.54
CA THR A 235 -13.15 -19.89 -10.93
C THR A 235 -13.23 -19.54 -9.44
N LEU A 236 -14.25 -18.77 -9.00
CA LEU A 236 -14.52 -18.54 -7.57
C LEU A 236 -14.84 -19.83 -6.82
N SER A 237 -15.51 -20.79 -7.46
CA SER A 237 -15.82 -22.06 -6.83
C SER A 237 -14.60 -22.93 -6.56
N THR A 238 -13.51 -22.77 -7.34
CA THR A 238 -12.26 -23.52 -7.15
C THR A 238 -11.43 -22.99 -5.98
N LEU A 239 -11.62 -21.72 -5.58
CA LEU A 239 -10.93 -21.14 -4.40
C LEU A 239 -11.21 -21.90 -3.09
N ARG A 240 -12.35 -22.59 -2.99
CA ARG A 240 -12.67 -23.41 -1.82
C ARG A 240 -11.67 -24.56 -1.59
N TYR A 241 -10.98 -24.98 -2.63
CA TYR A 241 -9.96 -26.03 -2.56
C TYR A 241 -8.58 -25.49 -2.17
N ASN A 242 -8.40 -24.16 -2.19
CA ASN A 242 -7.16 -23.50 -1.82
C ASN A 242 -7.13 -23.15 -0.33
N LYS A 243 -6.86 -24.16 0.51
CA LYS A 243 -6.80 -24.02 1.98
C LYS A 243 -5.77 -22.98 2.41
N THR A 244 -4.61 -22.97 1.79
CA THR A 244 -3.52 -22.02 2.08
C THR A 244 -3.95 -20.58 1.85
N LEU A 245 -4.57 -20.29 0.70
CA LEU A 245 -5.09 -18.95 0.40
C LEU A 245 -6.15 -18.51 1.42
N ILE A 246 -7.09 -19.40 1.79
CA ILE A 246 -8.14 -19.11 2.77
C ILE A 246 -7.52 -18.74 4.13
N ILE A 247 -6.55 -19.53 4.60
CA ILE A 247 -5.86 -19.29 5.87
C ILE A 247 -5.12 -17.95 5.83
N ILE A 248 -4.38 -17.65 4.76
CA ILE A 248 -3.66 -16.38 4.60
C ILE A 248 -4.64 -15.20 4.58
N CYS A 249 -5.75 -15.30 3.83
CA CYS A 249 -6.78 -14.26 3.78
C CYS A 249 -7.41 -14.02 5.15
N LEU A 250 -7.76 -15.07 5.88
CA LEU A 250 -8.32 -14.98 7.22
C LEU A 250 -7.32 -14.41 8.22
N ALA A 251 -6.04 -14.84 8.16
CA ALA A 251 -4.99 -14.31 9.00
C ALA A 251 -4.79 -12.80 8.76
N ARG A 252 -4.76 -12.37 7.50
CA ARG A 252 -4.65 -10.94 7.14
C ARG A 252 -5.83 -10.13 7.62
N LEU A 253 -7.05 -10.63 7.47
CA LEU A 253 -8.26 -9.97 7.93
C LEU A 253 -8.22 -9.80 9.46
N LEU A 254 -8.04 -10.87 10.20
CA LEU A 254 -7.98 -10.80 11.68
C LEU A 254 -6.75 -10.02 12.17
N GLY A 255 -5.63 -10.09 11.46
CA GLY A 255 -4.43 -9.28 11.72
C GLY A 255 -4.63 -7.78 11.49
N GLY A 256 -5.64 -7.40 10.70
CA GLY A 256 -6.07 -6.00 10.49
C GLY A 256 -6.77 -5.38 11.68
N ILE A 257 -7.29 -6.18 12.63
CA ILE A 257 -7.90 -5.71 13.87
C ILE A 257 -6.81 -5.12 14.79
N THR A 258 -6.33 -3.93 14.42
CA THR A 258 -5.33 -3.22 15.19
C THR A 258 -5.97 -2.06 15.95
N LEU A 259 -5.68 -1.95 17.25
CA LEU A 259 -6.18 -0.85 18.09
C LEU A 259 -5.21 0.35 18.03
N THR A 260 -4.93 0.81 16.83
CA THR A 260 -3.98 1.91 16.57
C THR A 260 -4.64 3.08 15.85
N LEU A 261 -4.16 4.29 16.14
CA LEU A 261 -4.54 5.51 15.46
C LEU A 261 -3.46 5.87 14.42
N PRO A 262 -3.78 6.74 13.43
CA PRO A 262 -2.76 7.38 12.61
C PRO A 262 -1.66 8.01 13.46
N TRP A 263 -0.44 7.99 12.97
CA TRP A 263 0.74 8.39 13.75
C TRP A 263 0.70 9.83 14.25
N GLU A 264 -0.01 10.71 13.55
CA GLU A 264 -0.26 12.10 13.95
C GLU A 264 -0.86 12.19 15.35
N TYR A 265 -1.83 11.33 15.67
CA TYR A 265 -2.47 11.33 16.99
C TYR A 265 -1.52 10.98 18.13
N PHE A 266 -0.40 10.35 17.84
CA PHE A 266 0.65 10.12 18.82
C PHE A 266 1.68 11.24 18.82
N PHE A 267 2.32 11.52 17.66
CA PHE A 267 3.46 12.44 17.59
C PHE A 267 3.08 13.91 17.81
N GLU A 268 1.87 14.32 17.45
CA GLU A 268 1.40 15.70 17.66
C GLU A 268 0.63 15.87 18.98
N SER A 269 0.41 14.78 19.75
CA SER A 269 -0.28 14.86 21.05
C SER A 269 0.56 15.63 22.05
N GLN A 270 0.04 16.72 22.59
CA GLN A 270 0.62 17.67 23.54
C GLN A 270 1.39 18.87 22.99
N GLY A 271 1.46 19.08 21.67
CA GLY A 271 2.21 20.23 21.08
C GLY A 271 3.68 20.21 21.47
N ILE A 272 4.26 19.04 21.70
CA ILE A 272 5.60 18.85 22.27
C ILE A 272 6.61 18.93 21.14
N SER A 273 7.68 19.67 21.39
CA SER A 273 8.96 19.47 20.73
C SER A 273 9.76 18.37 21.44
N TYR A 274 10.38 17.53 20.64
CA TYR A 274 11.25 16.46 21.14
C TYR A 274 12.71 16.95 21.14
N HIS A 275 13.38 16.84 22.29
CA HIS A 275 14.79 17.17 22.37
C HIS A 275 15.64 15.93 22.07
N VAL A 276 16.39 15.97 20.97
CA VAL A 276 17.24 14.86 20.49
C VAL A 276 18.62 15.40 20.18
N PHE A 277 19.65 14.96 20.89
CA PHE A 277 21.04 15.37 20.71
C PHE A 277 21.24 16.91 20.66
N GLY A 278 20.49 17.65 21.49
CA GLY A 278 20.55 19.11 21.53
C GLY A 278 19.73 19.83 20.44
N LEU A 279 19.04 19.11 19.56
CA LEU A 279 18.13 19.66 18.57
C LEU A 279 16.70 19.57 19.07
N GLU A 280 15.91 20.60 18.79
CA GLU A 280 14.48 20.61 19.03
C GLU A 280 13.73 20.18 17.76
N LEU A 281 13.04 19.03 17.82
CA LEU A 281 12.34 18.44 16.70
C LEU A 281 10.83 18.51 16.93
N THR A 282 10.06 18.85 15.86
CA THR A 282 8.61 18.85 15.89
C THR A 282 8.03 17.43 15.88
N GLY A 283 6.76 17.29 16.26
CA GLY A 283 6.03 16.03 16.18
C GLY A 283 6.03 15.45 14.77
N GLY A 284 5.82 16.28 13.75
CA GLY A 284 5.87 15.85 12.35
C GLY A 284 7.25 15.35 11.93
N THR A 285 8.32 15.98 12.39
CA THR A 285 9.70 15.50 12.12
C THR A 285 9.96 14.16 12.80
N MET A 286 9.54 14.00 14.07
CA MET A 286 9.65 12.71 14.76
C MET A 286 8.83 11.61 14.10
N GLN A 287 7.67 11.92 13.55
CA GLN A 287 6.87 10.98 12.76
C GLN A 287 7.62 10.51 11.51
N VAL A 288 8.26 11.42 10.78
CA VAL A 288 9.08 11.08 9.60
C VAL A 288 10.26 10.19 10.01
N LEU A 289 10.96 10.51 11.09
CA LEU A 289 12.06 9.68 11.63
C LEU A 289 11.56 8.28 12.04
N TYR A 290 10.36 8.18 12.62
CA TYR A 290 9.72 6.91 12.95
C TYR A 290 9.42 6.06 11.72
N GLY A 291 9.13 6.67 10.58
CA GLY A 291 8.99 5.96 9.31
C GLY A 291 10.34 5.53 8.71
N LEU A 292 11.32 6.42 8.73
CA LEU A 292 12.62 6.21 8.07
C LEU A 292 13.53 5.24 8.84
N ILE A 293 13.72 5.45 10.15
CA ILE A 293 14.69 4.68 10.95
C ILE A 293 14.35 3.18 10.93
N PRO A 294 13.11 2.75 11.21
CA PRO A 294 12.72 1.35 11.08
C PRO A 294 12.46 0.90 9.64
N GLY A 295 12.04 1.80 8.75
CA GLY A 295 11.63 1.47 7.38
C GLY A 295 12.79 1.10 6.48
N ILE A 296 13.90 1.83 6.55
CA ILE A 296 15.07 1.60 5.68
C ILE A 296 15.67 0.19 5.86
N PRO A 297 16.00 -0.28 7.08
CA PRO A 297 16.51 -1.65 7.27
C PRO A 297 15.50 -2.71 6.79
N GLY A 298 14.21 -2.50 7.03
CA GLY A 298 13.15 -3.40 6.56
C GLY A 298 13.07 -3.50 5.03
N ALA A 299 13.18 -2.37 4.33
CA ALA A 299 13.17 -2.35 2.87
C ALA A 299 14.36 -3.13 2.28
N PHE A 300 15.56 -2.96 2.85
CA PHE A 300 16.73 -3.76 2.44
C PHE A 300 16.57 -5.25 2.74
N ALA A 301 15.90 -5.60 3.83
CA ALA A 301 15.68 -6.99 4.23
C ALA A 301 14.87 -7.78 3.20
N MET A 302 13.97 -7.14 2.45
CA MET A 302 13.15 -7.80 1.43
C MET A 302 13.99 -8.55 0.39
N PHE A 303 15.16 -8.02 0.01
CA PHE A 303 16.06 -8.67 -0.95
C PHE A 303 16.64 -10.01 -0.46
N PHE A 304 16.59 -10.24 0.84
CA PHE A 304 17.12 -11.46 1.47
C PHE A 304 16.03 -12.42 1.96
N ALA A 305 14.76 -12.13 1.68
CA ALA A 305 13.62 -12.88 2.22
C ALA A 305 13.69 -14.38 1.88
N ALA A 306 13.95 -14.74 0.61
CA ALA A 306 14.06 -16.13 0.19
C ALA A 306 15.23 -16.85 0.86
N LYS A 307 16.42 -16.20 0.93
CA LYS A 307 17.60 -16.76 1.59
C LYS A 307 17.37 -16.95 3.09
N PHE A 308 16.70 -16.00 3.73
CA PHE A 308 16.33 -16.07 5.14
C PHE A 308 15.33 -17.22 5.38
N ALA A 309 14.25 -17.30 4.58
CA ALA A 309 13.27 -18.37 4.65
C ALA A 309 13.89 -19.76 4.50
N ASN A 310 14.81 -19.91 3.53
CA ASN A 310 15.53 -21.17 3.33
C ASN A 310 16.36 -21.56 4.55
N ARG A 311 16.99 -20.59 5.24
CA ARG A 311 17.83 -20.84 6.41
C ARG A 311 17.02 -21.26 7.64
N ILE A 312 15.82 -20.69 7.83
CA ILE A 312 14.96 -20.96 9.00
C ILE A 312 13.97 -22.10 8.78
N GLY A 313 13.85 -22.61 7.55
CA GLY A 313 13.05 -23.78 7.21
C GLY A 313 11.63 -23.47 6.74
N GLY A 314 11.38 -22.39 5.98
CA GLY A 314 10.14 -22.14 5.24
C GLY A 314 9.56 -20.75 5.34
N MET A 315 8.67 -20.42 4.41
CA MET A 315 8.00 -19.12 4.36
C MET A 315 7.01 -18.94 5.52
N LYS A 316 6.33 -20.00 5.97
CA LYS A 316 5.50 -19.98 7.19
C LYS A 316 6.29 -19.50 8.41
N LYS A 317 7.53 -19.98 8.57
CA LYS A 317 8.37 -19.58 9.72
C LYS A 317 8.75 -18.08 9.66
N VAL A 318 8.88 -17.51 8.45
CA VAL A 318 9.06 -16.06 8.30
C VAL A 318 7.85 -15.31 8.87
N LEU A 319 6.62 -15.75 8.53
CA LEU A 319 5.38 -15.16 9.03
C LEU A 319 5.29 -15.26 10.57
N VAL A 320 5.55 -16.43 11.12
CA VAL A 320 5.50 -16.68 12.57
C VAL A 320 6.54 -15.85 13.33
N ILE A 321 7.79 -15.82 12.86
CA ILE A 321 8.88 -15.04 13.48
C ILE A 321 8.56 -13.53 13.43
N SER A 322 7.98 -13.07 12.33
CA SER A 322 7.57 -11.67 12.18
C SER A 322 6.56 -11.27 13.27
N GLU A 323 5.55 -12.09 13.51
CA GLU A 323 4.51 -11.77 14.50
C GLU A 323 5.02 -11.91 15.95
N ILE A 324 5.75 -12.98 16.24
CA ILE A 324 6.38 -13.14 17.56
C ILE A 324 7.34 -11.98 17.84
N GLY A 325 8.16 -11.60 16.86
CA GLY A 325 9.05 -10.44 16.95
C GLY A 325 8.27 -9.15 17.20
N GLN A 326 7.15 -8.94 16.50
CA GLN A 326 6.29 -7.77 16.70
C GLN A 326 5.70 -7.74 18.12
N ILE A 327 5.18 -8.86 18.60
CA ILE A 327 4.61 -8.97 19.94
C ILE A 327 5.68 -8.66 21.00
N LEU A 328 6.82 -9.31 20.92
CA LEU A 328 7.89 -9.17 21.92
C LEU A 328 8.52 -7.77 21.91
N ILE A 329 8.94 -7.29 20.74
CA ILE A 329 9.66 -6.01 20.63
C ILE A 329 8.75 -4.84 20.98
N ARG A 330 7.48 -4.84 20.53
CA ARG A 330 6.53 -3.78 20.91
C ARG A 330 6.19 -3.81 22.39
N THR A 331 6.12 -4.98 23.00
CA THR A 331 5.90 -5.11 24.45
C THR A 331 7.10 -4.56 25.22
N VAL A 332 8.32 -4.89 24.82
CA VAL A 332 9.55 -4.31 25.44
C VAL A 332 9.58 -2.80 25.23
N ALA A 333 9.31 -2.31 24.01
CA ALA A 333 9.26 -0.90 23.70
C ALA A 333 8.18 -0.17 24.53
N PHE A 334 7.04 -0.81 24.78
CA PHE A 334 6.01 -0.27 25.65
C PHE A 334 6.53 0.00 27.07
N PHE A 335 7.21 -0.96 27.69
CA PHE A 335 7.78 -0.78 29.03
C PHE A 335 8.93 0.24 29.08
N LEU A 336 9.76 0.29 28.04
CA LEU A 336 10.85 1.28 27.95
C LEU A 336 10.32 2.71 27.90
N GLY A 337 9.25 2.95 27.15
CA GLY A 337 8.63 4.27 27.02
C GLY A 337 7.52 4.57 28.05
N SER A 338 7.18 3.64 28.95
CA SER A 338 6.13 3.83 29.96
C SER A 338 6.42 5.01 30.88
N ASN A 339 5.39 5.50 31.59
CA ASN A 339 5.49 6.65 32.51
C ASN A 339 6.04 7.91 31.82
N ASP A 340 5.55 8.17 30.60
CA ASP A 340 5.92 9.33 29.79
C ASP A 340 7.42 9.42 29.40
N ARG A 341 8.19 8.35 29.61
CA ARG A 341 9.61 8.30 29.20
C ARG A 341 9.79 8.47 27.69
N PHE A 342 8.79 8.07 26.87
CA PHE A 342 8.80 8.28 25.42
C PHE A 342 8.85 9.77 25.03
N LEU A 343 8.53 10.70 25.94
CA LEU A 343 8.67 12.14 25.70
C LEU A 343 10.16 12.56 25.61
N ASN A 344 11.06 11.79 26.18
CA ASN A 344 12.48 11.96 25.93
C ASN A 344 12.83 11.47 24.52
N GLY A 345 13.27 12.38 23.68
CA GLY A 345 13.58 12.09 22.28
C GLY A 345 14.67 11.02 22.11
N GLY A 346 15.66 10.96 23.01
CA GLY A 346 16.71 9.94 23.00
C GLY A 346 16.15 8.54 23.28
N ILE A 347 15.24 8.41 24.25
CA ILE A 347 14.55 7.15 24.53
C ILE A 347 13.69 6.74 23.33
N LEU A 348 12.96 7.69 22.74
CA LEU A 348 12.12 7.42 21.59
C LEU A 348 12.93 6.96 20.36
N ILE A 349 14.08 7.57 20.09
CA ILE A 349 15.00 7.11 19.04
C ILE A 349 15.53 5.69 19.36
N SER A 350 15.89 5.40 20.60
CA SER A 350 16.31 4.05 21.00
C SER A 350 15.21 3.01 20.75
N ILE A 351 13.96 3.38 21.01
CA ILE A 351 12.79 2.54 20.69
C ILE A 351 12.64 2.37 19.16
N MET A 352 12.85 3.43 18.37
CA MET A 352 12.83 3.34 16.91
C MET A 352 13.88 2.37 16.37
N VAL A 353 15.09 2.40 16.92
CA VAL A 353 16.17 1.45 16.58
C VAL A 353 15.76 0.02 16.95
N LEU A 354 15.17 -0.18 18.13
CA LEU A 354 14.67 -1.49 18.53
C LEU A 354 13.58 -2.00 17.58
N ILE A 355 12.65 -1.14 17.16
CA ILE A 355 11.61 -1.46 16.18
C ILE A 355 12.21 -1.78 14.80
N SER A 356 13.37 -1.22 14.46
CA SER A 356 14.08 -1.53 13.20
C SER A 356 14.42 -3.01 13.09
N ILE A 357 14.79 -3.65 14.19
CA ILE A 357 15.10 -5.10 14.24
C ILE A 357 13.84 -5.91 13.91
N MET A 358 12.70 -5.51 14.46
CA MET A 358 11.41 -6.14 14.18
C MET A 358 10.98 -5.95 12.71
N ASN A 359 11.26 -4.79 12.14
CA ASN A 359 10.84 -4.49 10.76
C ASN A 359 11.56 -5.33 9.71
N ILE A 360 12.72 -5.92 10.03
CA ILE A 360 13.43 -6.83 9.13
C ILE A 360 12.51 -8.00 8.70
N PRO A 361 12.04 -8.90 9.59
CA PRO A 361 11.16 -9.99 9.19
C PRO A 361 9.76 -9.51 8.77
N ILE A 362 9.25 -8.39 9.29
CA ILE A 362 7.92 -7.87 8.91
C ILE A 362 7.87 -7.49 7.43
N ASN A 363 8.89 -6.82 6.90
CA ASN A 363 8.91 -6.47 5.48
C ASN A 363 9.10 -7.69 4.56
N MET A 364 9.56 -8.82 5.08
CA MET A 364 9.61 -10.07 4.34
C MET A 364 8.24 -10.76 4.22
N LYS A 365 7.23 -10.38 5.02
CA LYS A 365 5.89 -11.03 5.04
C LYS A 365 5.19 -10.99 3.69
N ASP A 366 5.26 -9.87 2.97
CA ASP A 366 4.58 -9.78 1.66
C ASP A 366 5.18 -10.74 0.63
N ILE A 367 6.49 -10.95 0.69
CA ILE A 367 7.17 -11.93 -0.16
C ILE A 367 6.75 -13.35 0.26
N ALA A 368 6.71 -13.61 1.56
CA ALA A 368 6.29 -14.91 2.09
C ALA A 368 4.83 -15.22 1.71
N HIS A 369 3.90 -14.25 1.81
CA HIS A 369 2.53 -14.44 1.36
C HIS A 369 2.44 -14.79 -0.12
N ARG A 370 3.13 -14.02 -0.98
CA ARG A 370 3.13 -14.25 -2.43
C ARG A 370 3.68 -15.62 -2.78
N SER A 371 4.79 -16.03 -2.14
CA SER A 371 5.37 -17.36 -2.35
C SER A 371 4.39 -18.48 -1.97
N LEU A 372 3.83 -18.43 -0.74
CA LEU A 372 2.89 -19.44 -0.27
C LEU A 372 1.61 -19.50 -1.10
N ILE A 373 1.13 -18.37 -1.61
CA ILE A 373 -0.03 -18.34 -2.51
C ILE A 373 0.35 -18.96 -3.86
N SER A 374 1.54 -18.67 -4.41
CA SER A 374 1.99 -19.31 -5.65
C SER A 374 2.10 -20.81 -5.52
N ASP A 375 2.70 -21.29 -4.42
CA ASP A 375 2.81 -22.71 -4.12
C ASP A 375 1.42 -23.36 -4.02
N SER A 376 0.45 -22.69 -3.40
CA SER A 376 -0.93 -23.18 -3.28
C SER A 376 -1.70 -23.21 -4.61
N ILE A 377 -1.36 -22.36 -5.56
CA ILE A 377 -1.94 -22.38 -6.91
C ILE A 377 -1.47 -23.64 -7.64
N ASP A 378 -0.20 -23.99 -7.53
CA ASP A 378 0.35 -25.21 -8.12
C ASP A 378 -0.30 -26.48 -7.52
N GLU A 379 -0.57 -26.49 -6.21
CA GLU A 379 -1.31 -27.57 -5.55
C GLU A 379 -2.76 -27.70 -6.06
N VAL A 380 -3.46 -26.59 -6.26
CA VAL A 380 -4.83 -26.58 -6.81
C VAL A 380 -4.82 -27.03 -8.26
N GLU A 381 -3.87 -26.57 -9.07
CA GLU A 381 -3.70 -27.00 -10.47
C GLU A 381 -3.51 -28.52 -10.57
N LEU A 382 -2.67 -29.10 -9.71
CA LEU A 382 -2.46 -30.54 -9.66
C LEU A 382 -3.76 -31.32 -9.33
N LYS A 383 -4.58 -30.78 -8.40
CA LYS A 383 -5.83 -31.43 -7.93
C LYS A 383 -7.01 -31.25 -8.87
N THR A 384 -7.13 -30.08 -9.51
CA THR A 384 -8.33 -29.71 -10.27
C THR A 384 -8.08 -29.64 -11.78
N GLY A 385 -6.82 -29.57 -12.22
CA GLY A 385 -6.45 -29.28 -13.60
C GLY A 385 -6.63 -27.80 -14.00
N GLU A 386 -7.13 -26.94 -13.09
CA GLU A 386 -7.38 -25.52 -13.37
C GLU A 386 -6.35 -24.62 -12.65
N ARG A 387 -5.75 -23.70 -13.38
CA ARG A 387 -4.81 -22.73 -12.83
C ARG A 387 -5.54 -21.47 -12.36
N THR A 388 -5.54 -21.22 -11.04
CA THR A 388 -6.34 -20.15 -10.40
C THR A 388 -5.52 -18.91 -10.04
N GLU A 389 -4.45 -18.60 -10.79
CA GLU A 389 -3.49 -17.53 -10.46
C GLU A 389 -4.14 -16.16 -10.34
N GLY A 390 -4.84 -15.72 -11.39
CA GLY A 390 -5.44 -14.39 -11.44
C GLY A 390 -6.43 -14.14 -10.29
N ILE A 391 -7.29 -15.11 -10.00
CA ILE A 391 -8.30 -14.96 -8.94
C ILE A 391 -7.70 -15.04 -7.54
N SER A 392 -6.65 -15.85 -7.34
CA SER A 392 -5.96 -15.95 -6.04
C SER A 392 -5.29 -14.64 -5.66
N PHE A 393 -4.59 -13.98 -6.60
CA PHE A 393 -4.00 -12.65 -6.35
C PHE A 393 -5.05 -11.54 -6.25
N SER A 394 -6.15 -11.62 -7.01
CA SER A 394 -7.27 -10.69 -6.89
C SER A 394 -7.93 -10.78 -5.51
N MET A 395 -8.12 -12.00 -4.98
CA MET A 395 -8.63 -12.20 -3.63
C MET A 395 -7.70 -11.61 -2.57
N GLN A 396 -6.38 -11.77 -2.71
CA GLN A 396 -5.40 -11.17 -1.81
C GLN A 396 -5.50 -9.64 -1.81
N ASN A 397 -5.66 -9.02 -2.98
CA ASN A 397 -5.82 -7.56 -3.09
C ASN A 397 -7.14 -7.10 -2.46
N PHE A 398 -8.24 -7.82 -2.71
CA PHE A 398 -9.54 -7.55 -2.08
C PHE A 398 -9.45 -7.59 -0.55
N ILE A 399 -8.85 -8.64 0.01
CA ILE A 399 -8.65 -8.77 1.46
C ILE A 399 -7.77 -7.63 2.00
N SER A 400 -6.74 -7.19 1.28
CA SER A 400 -5.91 -6.05 1.69
C SER A 400 -6.72 -4.75 1.81
N LYS A 401 -7.63 -4.49 0.87
CA LYS A 401 -8.53 -3.34 0.91
C LYS A 401 -9.56 -3.47 2.03
N LEU A 402 -10.12 -4.66 2.22
CA LEU A 402 -11.05 -4.94 3.33
C LEU A 402 -10.38 -4.71 4.70
N THR A 403 -9.15 -5.19 4.88
CA THR A 403 -8.34 -4.96 6.09
C THR A 403 -8.07 -3.46 6.31
N SER A 404 -7.81 -2.70 5.24
CA SER A 404 -7.62 -1.25 5.32
C SER A 404 -8.90 -0.52 5.72
N ALA A 405 -10.06 -0.94 5.20
CA ALA A 405 -11.36 -0.39 5.57
C ALA A 405 -11.71 -0.68 7.02
N GLU A 406 -11.48 -1.91 7.46
CA GLU A 406 -11.65 -2.33 8.86
C GLU A 406 -10.79 -1.50 9.81
N SER A 407 -9.52 -1.30 9.49
CA SER A 407 -8.61 -0.47 10.29
C SER A 407 -9.12 0.96 10.44
N LYS A 408 -9.61 1.59 9.38
CA LYS A 408 -10.18 2.95 9.42
C LYS A 408 -11.45 3.01 10.26
N PHE A 409 -12.30 2.00 10.18
CA PHE A 409 -13.47 1.87 11.01
C PHE A 409 -13.09 1.79 12.50
N ILE A 410 -12.16 0.90 12.84
CA ILE A 410 -11.65 0.74 14.20
C ILE A 410 -11.05 2.04 14.72
N GLN A 411 -10.27 2.77 13.92
CA GLN A 411 -9.69 4.07 14.30
C GLN A 411 -10.76 5.07 14.74
N GLY A 412 -11.87 5.17 14.01
CA GLY A 412 -12.97 6.06 14.37
C GLY A 412 -13.58 5.75 15.72
N TYR A 413 -13.85 4.46 15.98
CA TYR A 413 -14.41 4.00 17.26
C TYR A 413 -13.39 4.04 18.40
N LEU A 414 -12.11 3.79 18.11
CA LEU A 414 -11.04 3.92 19.09
C LEU A 414 -10.89 5.37 19.57
N LEU A 415 -10.92 6.36 18.67
CA LEU A 415 -10.92 7.78 19.04
C LEU A 415 -12.11 8.14 19.93
N LYS A 416 -13.31 7.67 19.58
CA LYS A 416 -14.51 7.85 20.40
C LYS A 416 -14.34 7.22 21.79
N PHE A 417 -13.83 5.98 21.86
CA PHE A 417 -13.55 5.29 23.12
C PHE A 417 -12.53 6.03 23.98
N LEU A 418 -11.51 6.61 23.35
CA LEU A 418 -10.49 7.43 24.00
C LEU A 418 -11.01 8.82 24.40
N LYS A 419 -12.25 9.15 24.06
CA LYS A 419 -12.88 10.45 24.32
C LYS A 419 -12.11 11.61 23.68
N PHE A 420 -11.71 11.43 22.41
CA PHE A 420 -11.11 12.51 21.64
C PHE A 420 -12.13 13.63 21.45
N ASP A 421 -11.74 14.86 21.80
CA ASP A 421 -12.61 16.05 21.75
C ASP A 421 -12.15 16.99 20.63
N ASN A 422 -12.97 17.09 19.58
CA ASN A 422 -12.73 18.03 18.47
C ASN A 422 -12.87 19.50 18.90
N ASN A 423 -13.61 19.76 19.98
CA ASN A 423 -13.92 21.09 20.48
C ASN A 423 -13.05 21.51 21.67
N VAL A 424 -11.98 20.76 21.95
CA VAL A 424 -11.05 21.09 23.02
C VAL A 424 -10.57 22.55 22.91
N LYS A 425 -10.47 23.24 24.05
CA LYS A 425 -10.02 24.64 24.10
C LYS A 425 -8.58 24.72 23.58
N ARG A 426 -8.38 25.50 22.51
CA ARG A 426 -7.09 25.66 21.83
C ARG A 426 -6.97 27.02 21.16
N PRO A 427 -5.75 27.50 20.83
CA PRO A 427 -5.56 28.70 20.02
C PRO A 427 -6.21 28.55 18.64
N ALA A 428 -6.68 29.66 18.07
CA ALA A 428 -7.29 29.67 16.76
C ALA A 428 -6.31 29.14 15.69
N GLY A 429 -6.82 28.29 14.77
CA GLY A 429 -6.04 27.74 13.67
C GLY A 429 -5.13 26.55 14.02
N LYS A 430 -5.09 26.11 15.29
CA LYS A 430 -4.37 24.90 15.70
C LYS A 430 -5.30 23.68 15.70
N ASN A 431 -4.74 22.48 15.40
CA ASN A 431 -5.52 21.25 15.45
C ASN A 431 -5.76 20.80 16.92
N PRO A 432 -6.82 20.01 17.19
CA PRO A 432 -7.14 19.59 18.55
C PRO A 432 -6.19 18.53 19.11
N ILE A 433 -5.39 17.84 18.29
CA ILE A 433 -4.56 16.71 18.73
C ILE A 433 -3.58 17.12 19.82
N GLY A 434 -2.93 18.29 19.66
CA GLY A 434 -1.95 18.81 20.61
C GLY A 434 -2.53 19.31 21.93
N TYR A 435 -3.86 19.41 22.07
CA TYR A 435 -4.55 20.00 23.22
C TYR A 435 -5.45 19.00 23.96
N GLN A 436 -5.41 17.74 23.58
CA GLN A 436 -6.21 16.68 24.24
C GLN A 436 -5.78 16.47 25.69
N THR A 437 -6.74 16.01 26.49
CA THR A 437 -6.55 15.72 27.92
C THR A 437 -7.15 14.34 28.29
N GLY A 438 -7.06 13.98 29.55
CA GLY A 438 -7.79 12.85 30.13
C GLY A 438 -7.43 11.50 29.50
N ARG A 439 -8.47 10.75 29.10
CA ARG A 439 -8.32 9.37 28.63
C ARG A 439 -7.46 9.27 27.37
N PHE A 440 -7.57 10.19 26.45
CA PHE A 440 -6.77 10.19 25.21
C PHE A 440 -5.27 10.22 25.52
N LEU A 441 -4.81 11.18 26.32
CA LEU A 441 -3.40 11.29 26.70
C LEU A 441 -2.92 10.08 27.52
N LYS A 442 -3.74 9.60 28.44
CA LYS A 442 -3.39 8.44 29.27
C LYS A 442 -3.08 7.19 28.44
N TYR A 443 -3.86 6.94 27.37
CA TYR A 443 -3.74 5.72 26.58
C TYR A 443 -3.03 5.92 25.22
N ARG A 444 -2.51 7.13 24.90
CA ARG A 444 -1.81 7.40 23.63
C ARG A 444 -0.63 6.45 23.37
N TRP A 445 0.17 6.18 24.43
CA TRP A 445 1.30 5.26 24.36
C TRP A 445 0.86 3.80 24.24
N HIS A 446 -0.19 3.43 24.97
CA HIS A 446 -0.74 2.08 24.93
C HIS A 446 -1.23 1.71 23.54
N GLN A 447 -2.06 2.55 22.93
CA GLN A 447 -2.59 2.29 21.59
C GLN A 447 -1.48 2.31 20.52
N PHE A 448 -0.47 3.15 20.68
CA PHE A 448 0.64 3.25 19.72
C PHE A 448 1.56 2.04 19.75
N MET A 449 1.90 1.51 20.93
CA MET A 449 2.77 0.36 21.10
C MET A 449 2.02 -0.98 21.15
N LEU A 450 0.97 -1.09 21.94
CA LEU A 450 0.26 -2.37 22.13
C LEU A 450 -0.89 -2.58 21.15
N GLY A 451 -1.39 -1.52 20.51
CA GLY A 451 -2.47 -1.64 19.52
C GLY A 451 -2.17 -2.62 18.38
N PRO A 452 -0.99 -2.57 17.74
CA PRO A 452 -0.61 -3.54 16.72
C PRO A 452 -0.43 -4.97 17.25
N VAL A 453 -0.11 -5.14 18.54
CA VAL A 453 0.10 -6.45 19.15
C VAL A 453 -1.19 -7.28 19.12
N VAL A 454 -2.35 -6.62 19.24
CA VAL A 454 -3.66 -7.29 19.14
C VAL A 454 -3.81 -7.98 17.78
N GLY A 455 -3.58 -7.26 16.70
CA GLY A 455 -3.64 -7.82 15.35
C GLY A 455 -2.60 -8.94 15.14
N SER A 456 -1.38 -8.77 15.66
CA SER A 456 -0.34 -9.79 15.57
C SER A 456 -0.71 -11.09 16.28
N ILE A 457 -1.35 -11.02 17.44
CA ILE A 457 -1.82 -12.21 18.16
C ILE A 457 -2.91 -12.92 17.34
N LEU A 458 -3.90 -12.17 16.85
CA LEU A 458 -4.98 -12.73 16.03
C LEU A 458 -4.46 -13.36 14.73
N TYR A 459 -3.53 -12.67 14.05
CA TYR A 459 -2.85 -13.20 12.88
C TYR A 459 -2.09 -14.48 13.18
N LEU A 460 -1.30 -14.49 14.28
CA LEU A 460 -0.48 -15.63 14.68
C LEU A 460 -1.33 -16.87 14.96
N ILE A 461 -2.46 -16.71 15.66
CA ILE A 461 -3.38 -17.81 15.95
C ILE A 461 -3.81 -18.50 14.66
N VAL A 462 -4.17 -17.74 13.63
CA VAL A 462 -4.65 -18.31 12.36
C VAL A 462 -3.51 -18.92 11.54
N ILE A 463 -2.36 -18.25 11.47
CA ILE A 463 -1.26 -18.71 10.62
C ILE A 463 -0.61 -20.01 11.13
N LEU A 464 -0.79 -20.33 12.41
CA LEU A 464 -0.33 -21.61 12.94
C LEU A 464 -1.03 -22.82 12.31
N PHE A 465 -2.27 -22.65 11.81
CA PHE A 465 -3.02 -23.69 11.09
C PHE A 465 -2.59 -23.85 9.62
N LEU A 466 -1.67 -23.03 9.13
CA LEU A 466 -1.12 -23.17 7.79
C LEU A 466 -0.21 -24.41 7.76
N ASP A 467 -0.41 -25.26 6.77
CA ASP A 467 0.53 -26.34 6.46
C ASP A 467 1.64 -25.76 5.58
N ASP A 468 2.90 -26.01 5.92
CA ASP A 468 4.09 -25.61 5.13
C ASP A 468 5.00 -26.84 5.05
N ASP A 469 4.52 -27.85 4.32
CA ASP A 469 5.25 -29.08 4.08
C ASP A 469 6.05 -28.94 2.78
N ARG A 470 7.33 -28.68 2.92
CA ARG A 470 8.25 -28.50 1.80
C ARG A 470 8.45 -29.78 0.98
N GLU A 471 8.41 -30.94 1.63
CA GLU A 471 8.57 -32.22 0.93
C GLU A 471 7.34 -32.47 0.06
N HIS A 472 6.15 -32.17 0.59
CA HIS A 472 4.90 -32.21 -0.17
C HIS A 472 4.93 -31.24 -1.36
N MET A 473 5.36 -30.00 -1.18
CA MET A 473 5.44 -29.01 -2.26
C MET A 473 6.47 -29.38 -3.33
N ALA A 474 7.62 -29.92 -2.94
CA ALA A 474 8.60 -30.43 -3.88
C ALA A 474 8.05 -31.60 -4.73
N GLU A 475 7.22 -32.44 -4.13
CA GLU A 475 6.55 -33.51 -4.87
C GLU A 475 5.46 -33.00 -5.81
N VAL A 476 4.67 -31.98 -5.38
CA VAL A 476 3.69 -31.28 -6.23
C VAL A 476 4.38 -30.67 -7.46
N GLU A 477 5.48 -29.95 -7.27
CA GLU A 477 6.26 -29.34 -8.35
C GLU A 477 6.79 -30.41 -9.33
N ARG A 478 7.29 -31.52 -8.80
CA ARG A 478 7.76 -32.64 -9.60
C ARG A 478 6.64 -33.29 -10.42
N GLN A 479 5.47 -33.50 -9.82
CA GLN A 479 4.32 -34.09 -10.51
C GLN A 479 3.77 -33.16 -11.60
N LEU A 480 3.68 -31.86 -11.33
CA LEU A 480 3.29 -30.88 -12.33
C LEU A 480 4.26 -30.82 -13.50
N LYS A 481 5.57 -30.88 -13.21
CA LYS A 481 6.59 -30.90 -14.27
C LYS A 481 6.43 -32.13 -15.17
N LEU A 482 6.25 -33.33 -14.60
CA LEU A 482 6.04 -34.57 -15.36
C LEU A 482 4.73 -34.49 -16.19
N LYS A 483 3.67 -33.89 -15.63
CA LYS A 483 2.40 -33.72 -16.34
C LYS A 483 2.58 -32.79 -17.55
N ARG A 484 3.22 -31.63 -17.38
CA ARG A 484 3.49 -30.66 -18.45
C ARG A 484 4.41 -31.25 -19.53
N GLU A 485 5.43 -32.03 -19.15
CA GLU A 485 6.31 -32.73 -20.10
C GLU A 485 5.55 -33.81 -20.90
N ALA A 486 4.52 -34.41 -20.32
CA ALA A 486 3.68 -35.37 -21.02
C ALA A 486 2.63 -34.72 -21.96
N GLU A 487 2.21 -33.52 -21.68
CA GLU A 487 1.25 -32.74 -22.47
C GLU A 487 1.90 -32.04 -23.68
N GLN A 488 3.16 -31.61 -23.58
CA GLN A 488 3.88 -30.93 -24.67
C GLN A 488 3.93 -31.70 -26.02
N PRO A 489 4.18 -33.03 -26.07
CA PRO A 489 4.18 -33.73 -27.36
C PRO A 489 2.78 -33.82 -28.00
N GLN A 490 1.71 -33.68 -27.22
CA GLN A 490 0.34 -33.67 -27.75
C GLN A 490 -0.03 -32.32 -28.33
N GLU A 491 0.42 -31.21 -27.74
CA GLU A 491 0.22 -29.86 -28.30
C GLU A 491 1.01 -29.66 -29.58
N GLU A 492 2.27 -30.08 -29.65
CA GLU A 492 3.08 -30.02 -30.88
C GLU A 492 2.46 -30.85 -32.00
N ALA A 493 1.88 -32.02 -31.70
CA ALA A 493 1.19 -32.86 -32.65
C ALA A 493 -0.13 -32.20 -33.12
N PHE A 494 -0.84 -31.50 -32.27
CA PHE A 494 -2.08 -30.81 -32.59
C PHE A 494 -1.81 -29.56 -33.47
N GLU A 495 -0.80 -28.78 -33.12
CA GLU A 495 -0.36 -27.63 -33.93
C GLU A 495 0.12 -28.03 -35.34
N MET A 496 0.79 -29.20 -35.48
CA MET A 496 1.17 -29.75 -36.78
C MET A 496 -0.04 -30.16 -37.62
N ILE A 497 -1.09 -30.71 -37.02
CA ILE A 497 -2.34 -31.10 -37.72
C ILE A 497 -3.13 -29.86 -38.14
N GLU A 498 -3.21 -28.80 -37.32
CA GLU A 498 -3.86 -27.53 -37.68
C GLU A 498 -3.07 -26.76 -38.74
N ALA A 499 -1.76 -26.86 -38.79
CA ALA A 499 -0.92 -26.23 -39.81
C ALA A 499 -0.99 -26.94 -41.18
N GLU A 500 -1.41 -28.21 -41.23
CA GLU A 500 -1.60 -29.00 -42.47
C GLU A 500 -3.06 -28.97 -42.99
N SER A 501 -4.02 -28.42 -42.22
CA SER A 501 -5.42 -28.27 -42.62
C SER A 501 -5.71 -26.84 -43.10
#